data_8d12a53f746f1057a66fdb0a895d19e7
#
_entry.id   8d12a53f746f1057a66fdb0a895d19e7
#
_cell.length_a   1.000
_cell.length_b   1.000
_cell.length_c   1.000
_cell.angle_alpha   90.00
_cell.angle_beta   90.00
_cell.angle_gamma   90.00
#
_symmetry.space_group_name_H-M   'P 1'
#
loop_
_entity.id
_entity.type
_entity.pdbx_description
1 polymer ?
#
loop_
_entity_poly.entity_id
_entity_poly.type
_entity_poly.pdbx_seq_one_letter_code
_entity_poly.pdbx_strand_id
1 'polypeptide(L)'
;DLTDRIFCDALPQMVKDKMGSLDIVINNAGIITRGPLPEASDKDITLSMAVNIEAPLRLCRASIPIMAGQGGGIIVNTSSCWGLRPGPNHPIYVMTKAALASLTQCLGRDHAHQNIRVNAVCPNEVDTAMLRSGFEARGLDPLKAIDDLNASVPLGRIADPQDITDVITFLASDAARYMCGSLVEVNGGKPVI
;
A
#
# COMPACT_ATOMS: atom_id res chain seq x y z
N ASP A 1 11.95 -6.46 -11.03
CA ASP A 1 10.86 -5.63 -11.50
C ASP A 1 9.52 -6.28 -11.12
N LEU A 2 8.62 -5.51 -10.49
CA LEU A 2 7.31 -6.03 -10.02
C LEU A 2 6.27 -6.15 -11.15
N THR A 3 6.58 -5.73 -12.36
CA THR A 3 5.77 -6.03 -13.55
C THR A 3 6.05 -7.42 -14.11
N ASP A 4 7.15 -8.05 -13.67
CA ASP A 4 7.50 -9.41 -14.04
C ASP A 4 6.76 -10.40 -13.10
N ARG A 5 5.80 -11.07 -13.67
CA ARG A 5 4.96 -12.07 -12.99
C ARG A 5 5.77 -13.26 -12.44
N ILE A 6 6.73 -13.74 -13.23
CA ILE A 6 7.57 -14.87 -12.84
C ILE A 6 8.44 -14.49 -11.66
N PHE A 7 9.01 -13.29 -11.69
CA PHE A 7 9.80 -12.76 -10.58
C PHE A 7 8.96 -12.61 -9.31
N CYS A 8 7.75 -12.05 -9.40
CA CYS A 8 6.86 -11.91 -8.24
C CYS A 8 6.48 -13.26 -7.62
N ASP A 9 6.24 -14.30 -8.44
CA ASP A 9 5.92 -15.63 -7.94
C ASP A 9 7.14 -16.32 -7.30
N ALA A 10 8.34 -16.08 -7.81
CA ALA A 10 9.58 -16.71 -7.31
C ALA A 10 10.20 -16.00 -6.10
N LEU A 11 10.00 -14.68 -5.97
CA LEU A 11 10.70 -13.84 -4.98
C LEU A 11 10.55 -14.33 -3.53
N PRO A 12 9.35 -14.71 -3.03
CA PRO A 12 9.21 -15.19 -1.66
C PRO A 12 10.07 -16.44 -1.35
N GLN A 13 10.12 -17.39 -2.29
CA GLN A 13 10.95 -18.59 -2.12
C GLN A 13 12.44 -18.24 -2.18
N MET A 14 12.85 -17.35 -3.08
CA MET A 14 14.24 -16.89 -3.16
C MET A 14 14.70 -16.22 -1.85
N VAL A 15 13.81 -15.45 -1.20
CA VAL A 15 14.10 -14.84 0.11
C VAL A 15 14.26 -15.91 1.17
N LYS A 16 13.31 -16.86 1.26
CA LYS A 16 13.39 -17.98 2.20
C LYS A 16 14.69 -18.79 2.03
N ASP A 17 15.05 -19.12 0.81
CA ASP A 17 16.25 -19.92 0.51
C ASP A 17 17.53 -19.17 0.91
N LYS A 18 17.55 -17.85 0.75
CA LYS A 18 18.71 -17.02 1.10
C LYS A 18 18.81 -16.68 2.57
N MET A 19 17.67 -16.44 3.24
CA MET A 19 17.62 -15.93 4.62
C MET A 19 17.26 -16.99 5.65
N GLY A 20 16.81 -18.17 5.23
CA GLY A 20 16.36 -19.26 6.08
C GLY A 20 14.87 -19.21 6.44
N SER A 21 14.25 -18.03 6.44
CA SER A 21 12.81 -17.82 6.70
C SER A 21 12.24 -16.68 5.87
N LEU A 22 10.90 -16.58 5.86
CA LEU A 22 10.16 -15.45 5.32
C LEU A 22 9.15 -14.99 6.36
N ASP A 23 9.56 -14.11 7.26
CA ASP A 23 8.77 -13.72 8.43
C ASP A 23 7.82 -12.55 8.15
N ILE A 24 8.29 -11.57 7.35
CA ILE A 24 7.56 -10.33 7.08
C ILE A 24 7.60 -10.01 5.57
N VAL A 25 6.44 -9.66 5.02
CA VAL A 25 6.32 -9.10 3.66
C VAL A 25 5.68 -7.72 3.76
N ILE A 26 6.33 -6.70 3.19
CA ILE A 26 5.80 -5.35 3.08
C ILE A 26 5.52 -5.05 1.60
N ASN A 27 4.26 -5.04 1.20
CA ASN A 27 3.82 -4.62 -0.12
C ASN A 27 3.66 -3.10 -0.16
N ASN A 28 4.77 -2.39 -0.28
CA ASN A 28 4.81 -0.92 -0.29
C ASN A 28 4.88 -0.31 -1.68
N ALA A 29 5.46 -1.01 -2.64
CA ALA A 29 5.59 -0.51 -4.00
C ALA A 29 4.23 -0.16 -4.61
N GLY A 30 4.16 0.97 -5.30
CA GLY A 30 2.93 1.42 -5.94
C GLY A 30 3.19 2.61 -6.86
N ILE A 31 2.28 2.81 -7.78
CA ILE A 31 2.27 3.95 -8.69
C ILE A 31 0.92 4.65 -8.65
N ILE A 32 0.89 5.90 -9.09
CA ILE A 32 -0.34 6.69 -9.17
C ILE A 32 -0.60 7.09 -10.62
N THR A 33 -1.78 6.72 -11.14
CA THR A 33 -2.31 7.23 -12.40
C THR A 33 -3.27 8.37 -12.10
N ARG A 34 -3.03 9.51 -12.72
CA ARG A 34 -3.76 10.76 -12.51
C ARG A 34 -4.63 11.07 -13.73
N GLY A 35 -5.67 11.85 -13.50
CA GLY A 35 -6.59 12.29 -14.53
C GLY A 35 -7.91 11.52 -14.57
N PRO A 36 -8.90 12.04 -15.33
CA PRO A 36 -10.19 11.40 -15.51
C PRO A 36 -10.07 10.13 -16.37
N LEU A 37 -10.94 9.16 -16.14
CA LEU A 37 -10.88 7.85 -16.81
C LEU A 37 -10.85 7.92 -18.36
N PRO A 38 -11.61 8.80 -19.04
CA PRO A 38 -11.57 8.88 -20.51
C PRO A 38 -10.22 9.29 -21.10
N GLU A 39 -9.33 9.89 -20.30
CA GLU A 39 -7.99 10.33 -20.72
C GLU A 39 -6.90 9.29 -20.39
N ALA A 40 -7.24 8.24 -19.66
CA ALA A 40 -6.27 7.22 -19.26
C ALA A 40 -5.82 6.38 -20.45
N SER A 41 -4.51 6.21 -20.62
CA SER A 41 -3.97 5.32 -21.65
C SER A 41 -4.06 3.85 -21.23
N ASP A 42 -4.16 2.94 -22.19
CA ASP A 42 -4.08 1.48 -21.94
C ASP A 42 -2.77 1.10 -21.23
N LYS A 43 -1.68 1.82 -21.53
CA LYS A 43 -0.39 1.63 -20.86
C LYS A 43 -0.48 1.94 -19.37
N ASP A 44 -1.10 3.06 -19.00
CA ASP A 44 -1.25 3.47 -17.60
C ASP A 44 -2.17 2.52 -16.84
N ILE A 45 -3.26 2.09 -17.47
CA ILE A 45 -4.17 1.08 -16.91
C ILE A 45 -3.40 -0.22 -16.65
N THR A 46 -2.73 -0.75 -17.68
CA THR A 46 -1.98 -2.01 -17.57
C THR A 46 -0.89 -1.95 -16.52
N LEU A 47 -0.11 -0.86 -16.48
CA LEU A 47 0.96 -0.69 -15.50
C LEU A 47 0.42 -0.56 -14.07
N SER A 48 -0.67 0.20 -13.88
CA SER A 48 -1.32 0.34 -12.57
C SER A 48 -1.85 -0.99 -12.06
N MET A 49 -2.48 -1.78 -12.93
CA MET A 49 -2.96 -3.12 -12.58
C MET A 49 -1.80 -4.05 -12.22
N ALA A 50 -0.73 -4.05 -13.01
CA ALA A 50 0.44 -4.91 -12.77
C ALA A 50 1.12 -4.59 -11.44
N VAL A 51 1.40 -3.31 -11.14
CA VAL A 51 2.16 -2.91 -9.94
C VAL A 51 1.29 -2.89 -8.69
N ASN A 52 0.08 -2.29 -8.76
CA ASN A 52 -0.71 -2.04 -7.55
C ASN A 52 -1.61 -3.21 -7.15
N ILE A 53 -1.94 -4.11 -8.08
CA ILE A 53 -2.84 -5.26 -7.83
C ILE A 53 -2.11 -6.57 -8.03
N GLU A 54 -1.59 -6.82 -9.22
CA GLU A 54 -1.09 -8.15 -9.58
C GLU A 54 0.17 -8.52 -8.78
N ALA A 55 1.10 -7.58 -8.62
CA ALA A 55 2.31 -7.82 -7.85
C ALA A 55 2.01 -8.19 -6.38
N PRO A 56 1.28 -7.38 -5.59
CA PRO A 56 0.97 -7.76 -4.20
C PRO A 56 0.12 -9.03 -4.10
N LEU A 57 -0.81 -9.27 -5.04
CA LEU A 57 -1.59 -10.51 -5.09
C LEU A 57 -0.68 -11.74 -5.25
N ARG A 58 0.28 -11.69 -6.19
CA ARG A 58 1.23 -12.78 -6.45
C ARG A 58 2.18 -12.98 -5.29
N LEU A 59 2.73 -11.90 -4.74
CA LEU A 59 3.61 -11.96 -3.57
C LEU A 59 2.88 -12.57 -2.36
N CYS A 60 1.65 -12.17 -2.07
CA CYS A 60 0.84 -12.79 -1.01
C CYS A 60 0.59 -14.27 -1.29
N ARG A 61 0.16 -14.62 -2.51
CA ARG A 61 -0.11 -16.00 -2.91
C ARG A 61 1.10 -16.92 -2.73
N ALA A 62 2.30 -16.44 -3.08
CA ALA A 62 3.52 -17.22 -2.95
C ALA A 62 4.07 -17.24 -1.51
N SER A 63 3.85 -16.17 -0.74
CA SER A 63 4.35 -16.05 0.65
C SER A 63 3.55 -16.87 1.65
N ILE A 64 2.23 -16.91 1.51
CA ILE A 64 1.32 -17.55 2.48
C ILE A 64 1.65 -19.02 2.72
N PRO A 65 1.86 -19.88 1.71
CA PRO A 65 2.24 -21.28 1.95
C PRO A 65 3.57 -21.43 2.70
N ILE A 66 4.53 -20.54 2.41
CA ILE A 66 5.83 -20.52 3.08
C ILE A 66 5.65 -20.16 4.56
N MET A 67 4.91 -19.09 4.83
CA MET A 67 4.63 -18.63 6.20
C MET A 67 3.83 -19.68 6.98
N ALA A 68 2.81 -20.28 6.38
CA ALA A 68 2.04 -21.35 7.03
C ALA A 68 2.92 -22.56 7.39
N GLY A 69 3.82 -22.96 6.49
CA GLY A 69 4.74 -24.07 6.70
C GLY A 69 5.80 -23.84 7.80
N GLN A 70 6.08 -22.60 8.15
CA GLN A 70 7.01 -22.22 9.22
C GLN A 70 6.33 -21.81 10.54
N GLY A 71 4.98 -21.85 10.60
CA GLY A 71 4.20 -21.59 11.80
C GLY A 71 3.65 -20.17 11.94
N GLY A 72 3.74 -19.35 10.89
CA GLY A 72 3.15 -18.02 10.84
C GLY A 72 3.99 -17.00 10.07
N GLY A 73 3.46 -15.79 9.99
CA GLY A 73 4.12 -14.67 9.32
C GLY A 73 3.28 -13.40 9.33
N ILE A 74 3.82 -12.33 8.77
CA ILE A 74 3.17 -11.02 8.76
C ILE A 74 3.22 -10.43 7.35
N ILE A 75 2.08 -9.94 6.88
CA ILE A 75 1.98 -9.18 5.63
C ILE A 75 1.42 -7.79 5.96
N VAL A 76 2.11 -6.74 5.54
CA VAL A 76 1.62 -5.37 5.63
C VAL A 76 1.51 -4.77 4.23
N ASN A 77 0.31 -4.37 3.85
CA ASN A 77 0.03 -3.75 2.58
C ASN A 77 -0.06 -2.23 2.71
N THR A 78 0.53 -1.48 1.80
CA THR A 78 0.36 -0.02 1.72
C THR A 78 -0.79 0.31 0.75
N SER A 79 -1.99 0.46 1.31
CA SER A 79 -3.17 0.93 0.57
C SER A 79 -3.17 2.47 0.47
N SER A 80 -4.29 3.10 0.72
CA SER A 80 -4.47 4.57 0.76
C SER A 80 -5.80 4.89 1.44
N CYS A 81 -5.92 6.06 2.06
CA CYS A 81 -7.22 6.60 2.46
C CYS A 81 -8.18 6.72 1.26
N TRP A 82 -7.65 7.00 0.07
CA TRP A 82 -8.45 7.02 -1.17
C TRP A 82 -8.92 5.63 -1.63
N GLY A 83 -8.29 4.56 -1.16
CA GLY A 83 -8.82 3.20 -1.36
C GLY A 83 -10.02 2.90 -0.46
N LEU A 84 -10.23 3.68 0.60
CA LEU A 84 -11.36 3.54 1.54
C LEU A 84 -12.49 4.51 1.21
N ARG A 85 -12.12 5.73 0.81
CA ARG A 85 -13.06 6.80 0.41
C ARG A 85 -12.51 7.46 -0.87
N PRO A 86 -13.20 7.31 -2.02
CA PRO A 86 -12.70 7.77 -3.30
C PRO A 86 -12.46 9.28 -3.37
N GLY A 87 -11.26 9.69 -3.79
CA GLY A 87 -10.97 11.07 -4.18
C GLY A 87 -11.15 11.30 -5.67
N PRO A 88 -11.27 12.57 -6.14
CA PRO A 88 -11.54 12.90 -7.53
C PRO A 88 -10.30 12.72 -8.43
N ASN A 89 -10.53 12.55 -9.74
CA ASN A 89 -9.51 12.55 -10.79
C ASN A 89 -8.40 11.50 -10.69
N HIS A 90 -8.65 10.38 -9.99
CA HIS A 90 -7.69 9.28 -9.86
C HIS A 90 -8.39 7.90 -9.87
N PRO A 91 -9.36 7.64 -10.76
CA PRO A 91 -10.23 6.46 -10.65
C PRO A 91 -9.44 5.14 -10.70
N ILE A 92 -8.40 5.03 -11.54
CA ILE A 92 -7.57 3.83 -11.64
C ILE A 92 -6.79 3.60 -10.34
N TYR A 93 -6.13 4.64 -9.83
CA TYR A 93 -5.40 4.54 -8.56
C TYR A 93 -6.32 4.14 -7.40
N VAL A 94 -7.44 4.85 -7.26
CA VAL A 94 -8.45 4.59 -6.22
C VAL A 94 -8.93 3.15 -6.26
N MET A 95 -9.32 2.68 -7.46
CA MET A 95 -9.75 1.30 -7.68
C MET A 95 -8.68 0.29 -7.25
N THR A 96 -7.42 0.51 -7.62
CA THR A 96 -6.34 -0.42 -7.27
C THR A 96 -6.07 -0.44 -5.76
N LYS A 97 -6.14 0.70 -5.08
CA LYS A 97 -5.95 0.78 -3.62
C LYS A 97 -7.15 0.22 -2.85
N ALA A 98 -8.37 0.37 -3.37
CA ALA A 98 -9.56 -0.29 -2.83
C ALA A 98 -9.48 -1.81 -2.96
N ALA A 99 -9.01 -2.32 -4.10
CA ALA A 99 -8.79 -3.75 -4.31
C ALA A 99 -7.76 -4.31 -3.30
N LEU A 100 -6.65 -3.59 -3.06
CA LEU A 100 -5.64 -4.00 -2.09
C LEU A 100 -6.17 -3.96 -0.64
N ALA A 101 -7.00 -2.98 -0.29
CA ALA A 101 -7.67 -2.93 1.00
C ALA A 101 -8.60 -4.14 1.21
N SER A 102 -9.43 -4.46 0.23
CA SER A 102 -10.32 -5.63 0.27
C SER A 102 -9.53 -6.95 0.34
N LEU A 103 -8.46 -7.08 -0.46
CA LEU A 103 -7.56 -8.24 -0.41
C LEU A 103 -6.97 -8.42 0.99
N THR A 104 -6.55 -7.33 1.64
CA THR A 104 -6.01 -7.35 3.01
C THR A 104 -7.02 -7.94 4.00
N GLN A 105 -8.29 -7.51 3.92
CA GLN A 105 -9.35 -8.00 4.81
C GLN A 105 -9.65 -9.48 4.58
N CYS A 106 -9.72 -9.91 3.32
CA CYS A 106 -9.93 -11.32 2.97
C CYS A 106 -8.79 -12.19 3.51
N LEU A 107 -7.54 -11.87 3.17
CA LEU A 107 -6.37 -12.66 3.59
C LEU A 107 -6.19 -12.67 5.11
N GLY A 108 -6.43 -11.55 5.79
CA GLY A 108 -6.40 -11.48 7.25
C GLY A 108 -7.40 -12.43 7.90
N ARG A 109 -8.61 -12.53 7.34
CA ARG A 109 -9.64 -13.46 7.82
C ARG A 109 -9.31 -14.91 7.49
N ASP A 110 -8.88 -15.17 6.25
CA ASP A 110 -8.71 -16.53 5.74
C ASP A 110 -7.50 -17.24 6.37
N HIS A 111 -6.45 -16.49 6.76
CA HIS A 111 -5.18 -17.06 7.20
C HIS A 111 -4.84 -16.81 8.68
N ALA A 112 -5.71 -16.16 9.45
CA ALA A 112 -5.50 -15.94 10.89
C ALA A 112 -5.29 -17.24 11.66
N HIS A 113 -6.00 -18.31 11.31
CA HIS A 113 -5.87 -19.63 11.94
C HIS A 113 -4.51 -20.30 11.67
N GLN A 114 -3.75 -19.83 10.68
CA GLN A 114 -2.38 -20.26 10.38
C GLN A 114 -1.32 -19.37 11.06
N ASN A 115 -1.72 -18.51 12.00
CA ASN A 115 -0.87 -17.52 12.64
C ASN A 115 -0.24 -16.54 11.64
N ILE A 116 -0.95 -16.24 10.53
CA ILE A 116 -0.55 -15.24 9.54
C ILE A 116 -1.42 -14.00 9.72
N ARG A 117 -0.79 -12.87 10.03
CA ARG A 117 -1.46 -11.58 10.17
C ARG A 117 -1.31 -10.76 8.89
N VAL A 118 -2.41 -10.32 8.31
CA VAL A 118 -2.41 -9.45 7.13
C VAL A 118 -3.15 -8.16 7.48
N ASN A 119 -2.47 -7.02 7.40
CA ASN A 119 -3.04 -5.71 7.71
C ASN A 119 -2.61 -4.70 6.64
N ALA A 120 -3.26 -3.56 6.57
CA ALA A 120 -2.86 -2.46 5.71
C ALA A 120 -2.69 -1.15 6.47
N VAL A 121 -1.65 -0.40 6.09
CA VAL A 121 -1.58 1.03 6.34
C VAL A 121 -2.25 1.77 5.18
N CYS A 122 -3.03 2.79 5.51
CA CYS A 122 -3.80 3.60 4.55
C CYS A 122 -3.42 5.08 4.72
N PRO A 123 -2.30 5.51 4.11
CA PRO A 123 -1.88 6.90 4.19
C PRO A 123 -2.81 7.84 3.43
N ASN A 124 -2.88 9.10 3.88
CA ASN A 124 -3.38 10.21 3.08
C ASN A 124 -2.20 10.90 2.38
N GLU A 125 -2.04 12.22 2.46
CA GLU A 125 -0.91 12.91 1.86
C GLU A 125 0.39 12.64 2.63
N VAL A 126 1.41 12.17 1.92
CA VAL A 126 2.76 11.94 2.44
C VAL A 126 3.75 12.71 1.59
N ASP A 127 4.68 13.44 2.21
CA ASP A 127 5.71 14.20 1.50
C ASP A 127 6.73 13.27 0.83
N THR A 128 6.47 12.95 -0.40
CA THR A 128 7.26 12.02 -1.23
C THR A 128 7.47 12.55 -2.63
N ALA A 129 8.43 11.97 -3.36
CA ALA A 129 8.62 12.27 -4.78
C ALA A 129 7.35 12.05 -5.60
N MET A 130 6.52 11.05 -5.25
CA MET A 130 5.23 10.80 -5.91
C MET A 130 4.26 11.97 -5.74
N LEU A 131 4.20 12.59 -4.56
CA LEU A 131 3.35 13.76 -4.32
C LEU A 131 3.88 14.98 -5.08
N ARG A 132 5.18 15.27 -4.98
CA ARG A 132 5.84 16.41 -5.60
C ARG A 132 5.73 16.38 -7.13
N SER A 133 5.97 15.23 -7.76
CA SER A 133 5.77 15.06 -9.21
C SER A 133 4.34 15.33 -9.67
N GLY A 134 3.35 15.13 -8.79
CA GLY A 134 1.96 15.48 -9.07
C GLY A 134 1.68 16.99 -9.10
N PHE A 135 2.42 17.78 -8.35
CA PHE A 135 2.36 19.24 -8.42
C PHE A 135 3.03 19.76 -9.68
N GLU A 136 4.23 19.27 -9.97
CA GLU A 136 4.99 19.62 -11.19
C GLU A 136 4.19 19.33 -12.46
N ALA A 137 3.55 18.17 -12.54
CA ALA A 137 2.70 17.79 -13.68
C ALA A 137 1.51 18.75 -13.90
N ARG A 138 1.08 19.47 -12.86
CA ARG A 138 0.03 20.49 -12.91
C ARG A 138 0.57 21.91 -13.06
N GLY A 139 1.89 22.09 -13.22
CA GLY A 139 2.54 23.40 -13.31
C GLY A 139 2.53 24.18 -12.00
N LEU A 140 2.38 23.50 -10.85
CA LEU A 140 2.39 24.11 -9.52
C LEU A 140 3.80 24.08 -8.94
N ASP A 141 4.15 25.10 -8.14
CA ASP A 141 5.34 25.06 -7.30
C ASP A 141 5.14 24.02 -6.18
N PRO A 142 5.97 22.97 -6.12
CA PRO A 142 5.81 21.92 -5.11
C PRO A 142 5.91 22.44 -3.66
N LEU A 143 6.76 23.43 -3.39
CA LEU A 143 6.94 23.97 -2.03
C LEU A 143 5.66 24.67 -1.57
N LYS A 144 5.14 25.58 -2.41
CA LYS A 144 3.90 26.29 -2.10
C LYS A 144 2.71 25.33 -1.98
N ALA A 145 2.63 24.34 -2.87
CA ALA A 145 1.55 23.35 -2.83
C ALA A 145 1.60 22.47 -1.57
N ILE A 146 2.79 22.18 -1.05
CA ILE A 146 2.96 21.48 0.24
C ILE A 146 2.51 22.37 1.40
N ASP A 147 2.84 23.66 1.40
CA ASP A 147 2.37 24.59 2.44
C ASP A 147 0.84 24.70 2.46
N ASP A 148 0.20 24.77 1.29
CA ASP A 148 -1.26 24.77 1.17
C ASP A 148 -1.86 23.46 1.69
N LEU A 149 -1.22 22.31 1.42
CA LEU A 149 -1.65 21.02 1.95
C LEU A 149 -1.47 20.95 3.48
N ASN A 150 -0.35 21.41 4.01
CA ASN A 150 -0.09 21.47 5.46
C ASN A 150 -1.19 22.22 6.18
N ALA A 151 -1.60 23.37 5.65
CA ALA A 151 -2.68 24.19 6.20
C ALA A 151 -4.05 23.49 6.18
N SER A 152 -4.24 22.49 5.29
CA SER A 152 -5.49 21.73 5.15
C SER A 152 -5.59 20.53 6.10
N VAL A 153 -4.49 20.14 6.75
CA VAL A 153 -4.44 18.99 7.67
C VAL A 153 -4.65 19.48 9.10
N PRO A 154 -5.59 18.93 9.89
CA PRO A 154 -5.80 19.33 11.28
C PRO A 154 -4.56 19.25 12.17
N LEU A 155 -3.66 18.27 11.90
CA LEU A 155 -2.38 18.16 12.60
C LEU A 155 -1.36 19.25 12.22
N GLY A 156 -1.69 20.13 11.24
CA GLY A 156 -0.84 21.24 10.78
C GLY A 156 0.27 20.87 9.80
N ARG A 157 0.37 19.62 9.42
CA ARG A 157 1.31 19.13 8.39
C ARG A 157 0.80 17.88 7.69
N ILE A 158 1.23 17.64 6.46
CA ILE A 158 1.13 16.33 5.82
C ILE A 158 2.08 15.34 6.51
N ALA A 159 1.89 14.05 6.27
CA ALA A 159 2.75 13.03 6.85
C ALA A 159 4.16 13.08 6.26
N ASP A 160 5.16 12.81 7.10
CA ASP A 160 6.49 12.41 6.69
C ASP A 160 6.50 10.90 6.40
N PRO A 161 7.35 10.38 5.51
CA PRO A 161 7.52 8.94 5.31
C PRO A 161 7.75 8.16 6.61
N GLN A 162 8.40 8.77 7.62
CA GLN A 162 8.61 8.15 8.92
C GLN A 162 7.30 7.88 9.67
N ASP A 163 6.30 8.78 9.58
CA ASP A 163 4.98 8.58 10.22
C ASP A 163 4.32 7.29 9.70
N ILE A 164 4.53 6.97 8.42
CA ILE A 164 3.98 5.75 7.81
C ILE A 164 4.81 4.53 8.19
N THR A 165 6.14 4.66 8.20
CA THR A 165 7.07 3.58 8.56
C THR A 165 6.87 3.13 10.00
N ASP A 166 6.60 4.05 10.93
CA ASP A 166 6.33 3.74 12.34
C ASP A 166 5.07 2.88 12.49
N VAL A 167 4.02 3.19 11.73
CA VAL A 167 2.79 2.37 11.70
C VAL A 167 3.04 1.00 11.05
N ILE A 168 3.81 0.93 9.96
CA ILE A 168 4.20 -0.35 9.33
C ILE A 168 4.98 -1.20 10.34
N THR A 169 5.95 -0.61 11.05
CA THR A 169 6.75 -1.29 12.06
C THR A 169 5.90 -1.81 13.22
N PHE A 170 4.94 -0.99 13.71
CA PHE A 170 3.96 -1.42 14.70
C PHE A 170 3.14 -2.62 14.19
N LEU A 171 2.58 -2.56 12.99
CA LEU A 171 1.79 -3.65 12.40
C LEU A 171 2.63 -4.92 12.20
N ALA A 172 3.93 -4.78 11.94
CA ALA A 172 4.86 -5.89 11.78
C ALA A 172 5.39 -6.46 13.11
N SER A 173 5.04 -5.85 14.25
CA SER A 173 5.51 -6.27 15.59
C SER A 173 4.46 -7.07 16.37
N ASP A 174 4.89 -7.65 17.49
CA ASP A 174 4.00 -8.35 18.44
C ASP A 174 3.01 -7.40 19.14
N ALA A 175 3.26 -6.10 19.15
CA ALA A 175 2.30 -5.12 19.66
C ALA A 175 0.96 -5.16 18.90
N ALA A 176 0.99 -5.58 17.62
CA ALA A 176 -0.19 -5.75 16.78
C ALA A 176 -0.68 -7.22 16.69
N ARG A 177 -0.30 -8.10 17.63
CA ARG A 177 -0.58 -9.56 17.57
C ARG A 177 -2.05 -9.96 17.47
N TYR A 178 -2.98 -9.06 17.82
CA TYR A 178 -4.42 -9.30 17.74
C TYR A 178 -5.08 -8.55 16.57
N MET A 179 -4.28 -7.96 15.67
CA MET A 179 -4.76 -7.25 14.48
C MET A 179 -4.64 -8.14 13.24
N CYS A 180 -5.78 -8.45 12.61
CA CYS A 180 -5.90 -9.19 11.37
C CYS A 180 -6.97 -8.56 10.49
N GLY A 181 -6.65 -8.27 9.24
CA GLY A 181 -7.56 -7.63 8.28
C GLY A 181 -7.82 -6.15 8.59
N SER A 182 -7.02 -5.52 9.43
CA SER A 182 -7.21 -4.12 9.81
C SER A 182 -6.71 -3.18 8.72
N LEU A 183 -7.47 -2.09 8.50
CA LEU A 183 -7.11 -0.98 7.60
C LEU A 183 -6.85 0.24 8.47
N VAL A 184 -5.58 0.62 8.63
CA VAL A 184 -5.15 1.68 9.56
C VAL A 184 -4.93 2.97 8.79
N GLU A 185 -5.84 3.93 8.94
CA GLU A 185 -5.72 5.26 8.35
C GLU A 185 -4.65 6.08 9.07
N VAL A 186 -3.77 6.73 8.29
CA VAL A 186 -2.74 7.66 8.77
C VAL A 186 -2.92 8.96 7.99
N ASN A 187 -3.73 9.89 8.57
CA ASN A 187 -4.28 11.01 7.82
C ASN A 187 -4.19 12.37 8.54
N GLY A 188 -3.52 12.45 9.71
CA GLY A 188 -3.37 13.70 10.46
C GLY A 188 -4.68 14.35 10.88
N GLY A 189 -5.78 13.58 10.98
CA GLY A 189 -7.13 14.07 11.26
C GLY A 189 -7.86 14.64 10.04
N LYS A 190 -7.29 14.59 8.85
CA LYS A 190 -7.94 15.04 7.61
C LYS A 190 -8.77 13.90 7.02
N PRO A 191 -10.11 13.95 7.13
CA PRO A 191 -10.96 12.96 6.51
C PRO A 191 -10.85 13.08 4.97
N VAL A 192 -10.88 11.96 4.29
CA VAL A 192 -11.17 11.94 2.85
C VAL A 192 -12.69 11.99 2.73
N ILE A 193 -13.21 13.09 2.17
CA ILE A 193 -14.64 13.37 2.00
C ILE A 193 -15.00 13.14 0.53
#